data_a8c2641400c4ab1d691fb55d4c71c26e
#
_entry.id   a8c2641400c4ab1d691fb55d4c71c26e
#
_cell.length_a   1.000
_cell.length_b   1.000
_cell.length_c   1.000
_cell.angle_alpha   90.00
_cell.angle_beta   90.00
_cell.angle_gamma   90.00
#
_symmetry.space_group_name_H-M   'P 1'
#
loop_
_entity.id
_entity.type
_entity.pdbx_description
1 polymer ?
#
loop_
_entity_poly.entity_id
_entity_poly.type
_entity_poly.pdbx_seq_one_letter_code
_entity_poly.pdbx_strand_id
1 'polypeptide(L)'
;MPNRFLADPDPTTAWARAAVEGKLFPVGELVRHAAERHLRDIRDGERRGIFWRPEEAAHALGFLPAVFQVTDGPAAGQPFYPLEWHTFVVGSLFGWRTATNRWRFRHGWLETGNGQAKSPLMGAIGVYIMGCCENPRAQCYAIGEDKATANVQ
;
A
#
# COMPACT_ATOMS: atom_id res chain seq x y z
N MET A 1 -3.21 5.68 16.75
CA MET A 1 -3.27 4.30 17.27
C MET A 1 -2.32 3.44 16.45
N PRO A 2 -1.62 2.48 17.04
CA PRO A 2 -0.80 1.56 16.27
C PRO A 2 -1.69 0.75 15.31
N ASN A 3 -1.15 0.47 14.12
CA ASN A 3 -1.84 -0.35 13.11
C ASN A 3 -1.89 -1.81 13.58
N ARG A 4 -3.07 -2.28 13.95
CA ARG A 4 -3.30 -3.62 14.54
C ARG A 4 -3.03 -4.78 13.59
N PHE A 5 -3.00 -4.52 12.27
CA PHE A 5 -2.82 -5.57 11.27
C PHE A 5 -1.34 -5.93 11.05
N LEU A 6 -0.40 -5.05 11.40
CA LEU A 6 1.03 -5.30 11.13
C LEU A 6 1.60 -6.49 11.92
N ALA A 7 0.91 -6.97 12.94
CA ALA A 7 1.29 -8.18 13.68
C ALA A 7 0.83 -9.49 12.99
N ASP A 8 -0.06 -9.40 12.00
CA ASP A 8 -0.53 -10.57 11.25
C ASP A 8 0.53 -11.00 10.23
N PRO A 9 0.74 -12.31 10.00
CA PRO A 9 1.64 -12.80 8.94
C PRO A 9 1.27 -12.34 7.54
N ASP A 10 -0.01 -12.05 7.29
CA ASP A 10 -0.50 -11.44 6.06
C ASP A 10 -1.41 -10.24 6.38
N PRO A 11 -0.81 -9.08 6.71
CA PRO A 11 -1.55 -7.90 7.15
C PRO A 11 -2.58 -7.41 6.13
N THR A 12 -2.28 -7.56 4.85
CA THR A 12 -3.12 -7.11 3.74
C THR A 12 -4.39 -7.94 3.64
N THR A 13 -4.27 -9.26 3.70
CA THR A 13 -5.42 -10.16 3.69
C THR A 13 -6.25 -10.05 4.98
N ALA A 14 -5.59 -9.88 6.13
CA ALA A 14 -6.27 -9.66 7.41
C ALA A 14 -7.12 -8.39 7.38
N TRP A 15 -6.58 -7.29 6.85
CA TRP A 15 -7.33 -6.06 6.67
C TRP A 15 -8.51 -6.23 5.70
N ALA A 16 -8.31 -6.91 4.57
CA ALA A 16 -9.36 -7.15 3.58
C ALA A 16 -10.53 -7.97 4.17
N ARG A 17 -10.23 -8.98 4.96
CA ARG A 17 -11.26 -9.75 5.70
C ARG A 17 -12.05 -8.88 6.66
N ALA A 18 -11.35 -8.09 7.48
CA ALA A 18 -11.98 -7.20 8.43
C ALA A 18 -12.89 -6.15 7.75
N ALA A 19 -12.48 -5.64 6.57
CA ALA A 19 -13.26 -4.71 5.78
C ALA A 19 -14.57 -5.34 5.26
N VAL A 20 -14.51 -6.58 4.75
CA VAL A 20 -15.67 -7.30 4.22
C VAL A 20 -16.60 -7.76 5.33
N GLU A 21 -16.05 -8.18 6.46
CA GLU A 21 -16.82 -8.64 7.64
C GLU A 21 -17.43 -7.50 8.46
N GLY A 22 -17.19 -6.24 8.08
CA GLY A 22 -17.71 -5.09 8.82
C GLY A 22 -17.07 -4.88 10.20
N LYS A 23 -15.89 -5.43 10.44
CA LYS A 23 -15.10 -5.29 11.68
C LYS A 23 -14.25 -4.02 11.74
N LEU A 24 -14.21 -3.27 10.65
CA LEU A 24 -13.70 -1.91 10.57
C LEU A 24 -14.85 -0.92 10.76
N PHE A 25 -14.53 0.38 10.96
CA PHE A 25 -15.56 1.39 10.76
C PHE A 25 -16.10 1.30 9.31
N PRO A 26 -17.27 1.88 9.00
CA PRO A 26 -17.89 1.75 7.69
C PRO A 26 -16.89 2.09 6.58
N VAL A 27 -16.61 1.13 5.72
CA VAL A 27 -15.80 1.33 4.51
C VAL A 27 -16.71 1.65 3.34
N GLY A 28 -16.29 2.54 2.46
CA GLY A 28 -17.03 2.86 1.24
C GLY A 28 -17.19 1.63 0.33
N GLU A 29 -18.22 1.63 -0.49
CA GLU A 29 -18.56 0.50 -1.36
C GLU A 29 -17.40 0.06 -2.27
N LEU A 30 -16.70 1.02 -2.88
CA LEU A 30 -15.54 0.73 -3.75
C LEU A 30 -14.38 0.07 -2.99
N VAL A 31 -14.16 0.49 -1.74
CA VAL A 31 -13.14 -0.11 -0.87
C VAL A 31 -13.52 -1.54 -0.52
N ARG A 32 -14.79 -1.79 -0.19
CA ARG A 32 -15.31 -3.14 0.06
C ARG A 32 -15.17 -4.03 -1.17
N HIS A 33 -15.53 -3.56 -2.35
CA HIS A 33 -15.35 -4.30 -3.60
C HIS A 33 -13.87 -4.62 -3.89
N ALA A 34 -12.95 -3.71 -3.58
CA ALA A 34 -11.52 -3.97 -3.71
C ALA A 34 -11.06 -5.08 -2.76
N ALA A 35 -11.53 -5.07 -1.50
CA ALA A 35 -11.24 -6.12 -0.52
C ALA A 35 -11.86 -7.47 -0.92
N GLU A 36 -13.11 -7.50 -1.36
CA GLU A 36 -13.78 -8.71 -1.88
C GLU A 36 -13.03 -9.29 -3.09
N ARG A 37 -12.58 -8.43 -4.01
CA ARG A 37 -11.74 -8.84 -5.14
C ARG A 37 -10.46 -9.49 -4.67
N HIS A 38 -9.76 -8.91 -3.71
CA HIS A 38 -8.53 -9.47 -3.15
C HIS A 38 -8.79 -10.88 -2.59
N LEU A 39 -9.82 -11.05 -1.76
CA LEU A 39 -10.15 -12.34 -1.15
C LEU A 39 -10.59 -13.38 -2.18
N ARG A 40 -11.32 -12.99 -3.22
CA ARG A 40 -11.66 -13.87 -4.34
C ARG A 40 -10.41 -14.28 -5.11
N ASP A 41 -9.51 -13.35 -5.37
CA ASP A 41 -8.30 -13.58 -6.15
C ASP A 41 -7.29 -14.47 -5.39
N ILE A 42 -7.28 -14.44 -4.06
CA ILE A 42 -6.54 -15.40 -3.23
C ILE A 42 -7.01 -16.84 -3.47
N ARG A 43 -8.32 -17.04 -3.65
CA ARG A 43 -8.90 -18.39 -3.85
C ARG A 43 -8.67 -18.95 -5.25
N ASP A 44 -8.79 -18.10 -6.28
CA ASP A 44 -8.85 -18.55 -7.67
C ASP A 44 -7.91 -17.82 -8.63
N GLY A 45 -7.09 -16.92 -8.13
CA GLY A 45 -6.19 -16.08 -8.93
C GLY A 45 -5.17 -16.88 -9.74
N GLU A 46 -4.65 -17.97 -9.20
CA GLU A 46 -3.67 -18.84 -9.88
C GLU A 46 -4.18 -19.34 -11.24
N ARG A 47 -5.46 -19.68 -11.33
CA ARG A 47 -6.08 -20.10 -12.59
C ARG A 47 -6.07 -19.01 -13.67
N ARG A 48 -5.90 -17.75 -13.26
CA ARG A 48 -5.84 -16.56 -14.12
C ARG A 48 -4.40 -16.03 -14.25
N GLY A 49 -3.41 -16.80 -13.75
CA GLY A 49 -2.00 -16.42 -13.80
C GLY A 49 -1.64 -15.24 -12.90
N ILE A 50 -2.36 -15.06 -11.79
CA ILE A 50 -2.05 -14.07 -10.76
C ILE A 50 -1.83 -14.75 -9.42
N PHE A 51 -0.77 -14.34 -8.71
CA PHE A 51 -0.26 -15.00 -7.53
C PHE A 51 -0.11 -14.00 -6.39
N TRP A 52 -0.56 -14.37 -5.21
CA TRP A 52 -0.35 -13.60 -3.99
C TRP A 52 0.98 -13.96 -3.35
N ARG A 53 1.78 -12.96 -3.01
CA ARG A 53 3.09 -13.07 -2.34
C ARG A 53 3.04 -12.26 -1.04
N PRO A 54 2.59 -12.83 0.07
CA PRO A 54 2.47 -12.11 1.34
C PRO A 54 3.83 -11.60 1.85
N GLU A 55 4.91 -12.30 1.58
CA GLU A 55 6.27 -11.89 1.93
C GLU A 55 6.70 -10.60 1.24
N GLU A 56 6.32 -10.40 -0.02
CA GLU A 56 6.62 -9.17 -0.76
C GLU A 56 5.74 -8.00 -0.28
N ALA A 57 4.48 -8.27 0.05
CA ALA A 57 3.60 -7.30 0.68
C ALA A 57 4.15 -6.86 2.05
N ALA A 58 4.58 -7.81 2.88
CA ALA A 58 5.18 -7.55 4.18
C ALA A 58 6.50 -6.77 4.08
N HIS A 59 7.35 -7.11 3.11
CA HIS A 59 8.58 -6.38 2.84
C HIS A 59 8.31 -4.91 2.50
N ALA A 60 7.36 -4.64 1.59
CA ALA A 60 7.00 -3.27 1.23
C ALA A 60 6.42 -2.48 2.42
N LEU A 61 5.60 -3.12 3.25
CA LEU A 61 5.04 -2.51 4.45
C LEU A 61 6.11 -2.22 5.51
N GLY A 62 7.05 -3.15 5.71
CA GLY A 62 8.15 -3.00 6.65
C GLY A 62 9.17 -1.94 6.23
N PHE A 63 9.32 -1.68 4.93
CA PHE A 63 10.19 -0.65 4.39
C PHE A 63 9.78 0.76 4.86
N LEU A 64 8.48 1.03 5.00
CA LEU A 64 7.98 2.35 5.37
C LEU A 64 8.57 2.85 6.70
N PRO A 65 8.39 2.16 7.83
CA PRO A 65 8.95 2.61 9.11
C PRO A 65 10.48 2.44 9.22
N ALA A 66 11.07 1.58 8.38
CA ALA A 66 12.52 1.38 8.38
C ALA A 66 13.28 2.54 7.72
N VAL A 67 12.68 3.22 6.75
CA VAL A 67 13.35 4.23 5.93
C VAL A 67 12.80 5.63 6.16
N PHE A 68 11.52 5.78 6.48
CA PHE A 68 10.87 7.07 6.60
C PHE A 68 10.50 7.43 8.02
N GLN A 69 10.53 8.74 8.28
CA GLN A 69 10.04 9.35 9.50
C GLN A 69 8.92 10.34 9.18
N VAL A 70 8.04 10.54 10.14
CA VAL A 70 7.03 11.59 10.07
C VAL A 70 7.73 12.94 10.17
N THR A 71 7.47 13.84 9.23
CA THR A 71 8.15 15.15 9.15
C THR A 71 7.49 16.22 9.98
N ASP A 72 6.17 16.12 10.19
CA ASP A 72 5.37 17.18 10.78
C ASP A 72 4.39 16.69 11.86
N GLY A 73 3.93 17.61 12.70
CA GLY A 73 2.92 17.35 13.71
C GLY A 73 3.45 16.66 14.97
N PRO A 74 2.55 16.18 15.85
CA PRO A 74 2.93 15.60 17.16
C PRO A 74 3.77 14.33 17.07
N ALA A 75 3.79 13.67 15.93
CA ALA A 75 4.56 12.45 15.68
C ALA A 75 5.88 12.71 14.92
N ALA A 76 6.27 13.97 14.71
CA ALA A 76 7.51 14.30 14.00
C ALA A 76 8.73 13.58 14.59
N GLY A 77 9.57 13.01 13.72
CA GLY A 77 10.73 12.22 14.09
C GLY A 77 10.45 10.75 14.43
N GLN A 78 9.17 10.36 14.53
CA GLN A 78 8.83 8.95 14.72
C GLN A 78 8.87 8.20 13.37
N PRO A 79 9.16 6.88 13.36
CA PRO A 79 9.06 6.08 12.15
C PRO A 79 7.68 6.19 11.50
N PHE A 80 7.66 6.25 10.17
CA PHE A 80 6.41 6.35 9.41
C PHE A 80 5.71 4.99 9.34
N TYR A 81 4.97 4.65 10.37
CA TYR A 81 4.14 3.45 10.38
C TYR A 81 2.93 3.62 9.45
N PRO A 82 2.65 2.63 8.58
CA PRO A 82 1.48 2.67 7.72
C PRO A 82 0.19 2.70 8.54
N LEU A 83 -0.77 3.54 8.16
CA LEU A 83 -2.13 3.49 8.67
C LEU A 83 -2.80 2.17 8.27
N GLU A 84 -3.91 1.79 8.93
CA GLU A 84 -4.60 0.52 8.62
C GLU A 84 -4.96 0.38 7.14
N TRP A 85 -5.47 1.42 6.51
CA TRP A 85 -5.81 1.39 5.09
C TRP A 85 -4.57 1.39 4.15
N HIS A 86 -3.43 1.98 4.59
CA HIS A 86 -2.16 1.88 3.87
C HIS A 86 -1.73 0.43 3.70
N THR A 87 -2.00 -0.41 4.73
CA THR A 87 -1.68 -1.84 4.70
C THR A 87 -2.31 -2.54 3.51
N PHE A 88 -3.58 -2.25 3.23
CA PHE A 88 -4.26 -2.83 2.09
C PHE A 88 -3.75 -2.30 0.75
N VAL A 89 -3.53 -0.98 0.66
CA VAL A 89 -3.05 -0.35 -0.59
C VAL A 89 -1.65 -0.81 -0.94
N VAL A 90 -0.69 -0.64 -0.03
CA VAL A 90 0.73 -0.99 -0.25
C VAL A 90 0.89 -2.49 -0.48
N GLY A 91 0.29 -3.30 0.38
CA GLY A 91 0.38 -4.74 0.23
C GLY A 91 -0.23 -5.23 -1.07
N SER A 92 -1.39 -4.68 -1.49
CA SER A 92 -2.00 -5.04 -2.78
C SER A 92 -1.12 -4.67 -3.97
N LEU A 93 -0.49 -3.48 -3.96
CA LEU A 93 0.37 -3.04 -5.05
C LEU A 93 1.58 -3.95 -5.24
N PHE A 94 2.22 -4.36 -4.16
CA PHE A 94 3.49 -5.07 -4.20
C PHE A 94 3.40 -6.58 -4.02
N GLY A 95 2.36 -7.08 -3.35
CA GLY A 95 2.18 -8.51 -3.10
C GLY A 95 1.54 -9.29 -4.24
N TRP A 96 0.84 -8.66 -5.18
CA TRP A 96 0.25 -9.34 -6.33
C TRP A 96 1.21 -9.40 -7.52
N ARG A 97 1.50 -10.63 -7.99
CA ARG A 97 2.37 -10.91 -9.14
C ARG A 97 1.62 -11.62 -10.26
N THR A 98 2.12 -11.42 -11.48
CA THR A 98 1.72 -12.21 -12.66
C THR A 98 2.57 -13.47 -12.79
N ALA A 99 2.20 -14.39 -13.69
CA ALA A 99 2.99 -15.59 -14.01
C ALA A 99 4.43 -15.28 -14.48
N THR A 100 4.67 -14.07 -14.99
CA THR A 100 6.01 -13.59 -15.38
C THR A 100 6.71 -12.80 -14.29
N ASN A 101 6.26 -12.94 -13.05
CA ASN A 101 6.77 -12.26 -11.86
C ASN A 101 6.73 -10.72 -11.93
N ARG A 102 5.87 -10.14 -12.76
CA ARG A 102 5.65 -8.70 -12.82
C ARG A 102 4.55 -8.29 -11.85
N TRP A 103 4.56 -7.05 -11.39
CA TRP A 103 3.44 -6.51 -10.63
C TRP A 103 2.15 -6.58 -11.41
N ARG A 104 1.11 -7.07 -10.77
CA ARG A 104 -0.22 -7.15 -11.35
C ARG A 104 -0.81 -5.77 -11.62
N PHE A 105 -0.67 -4.86 -10.65
CA PHE A 105 -1.23 -3.53 -10.75
C PHE A 105 -0.20 -2.57 -11.36
N ARG A 106 -0.52 -2.01 -12.51
CA ARG A 106 0.29 -1.03 -13.23
C ARG A 106 -0.22 0.40 -13.05
N HIS A 107 -1.45 0.52 -12.58
CA HIS A 107 -2.12 1.77 -12.30
C HIS A 107 -2.84 1.65 -10.96
N GLY A 108 -2.75 2.68 -10.14
CA GLY A 108 -3.48 2.82 -8.89
C GLY A 108 -4.20 4.16 -8.88
N TRP A 109 -5.47 4.15 -8.52
CA TRP A 109 -6.22 5.36 -8.22
C TRP A 109 -6.50 5.39 -6.72
N LEU A 110 -6.06 6.45 -6.06
CA LEU A 110 -6.22 6.62 -4.63
C LEU A 110 -6.88 7.96 -4.34
N GLU A 111 -8.09 7.90 -3.81
CA GLU A 111 -8.86 9.06 -3.39
C GLU A 111 -9.14 8.97 -1.90
N THR A 112 -8.70 9.95 -1.13
CA THR A 112 -8.89 10.04 0.31
C THR A 112 -9.08 11.50 0.73
N GLY A 113 -9.64 11.71 1.92
CA GLY A 113 -9.73 13.05 2.52
C GLY A 113 -8.35 13.67 2.78
N ASN A 114 -8.36 14.96 3.09
CA ASN A 114 -7.15 15.66 3.51
C ASN A 114 -6.64 15.14 4.87
N GLY A 115 -5.34 15.25 5.10
CA GLY A 115 -4.72 14.83 6.37
C GLY A 115 -4.58 13.32 6.56
N GLN A 116 -4.82 12.50 5.53
CA GLN A 116 -4.70 11.04 5.57
C GLN A 116 -3.32 10.51 5.13
N ALA A 117 -2.28 11.31 5.23
CA ALA A 117 -0.90 10.97 4.87
C ALA A 117 -0.75 10.43 3.42
N LYS A 118 -1.59 10.87 2.49
CA LYS A 118 -1.58 10.43 1.10
C LYS A 118 -0.26 10.78 0.38
N SER A 119 0.17 12.04 0.48
CA SER A 119 1.40 12.50 -0.19
C SER A 119 2.66 11.83 0.35
N PRO A 120 2.88 11.75 1.68
CA PRO A 120 3.99 10.96 2.23
C PRO A 120 3.98 9.50 1.79
N LEU A 121 2.79 8.88 1.74
CA LEU A 121 2.66 7.50 1.27
C LEU A 121 3.08 7.36 -0.19
N MET A 122 2.65 8.28 -1.07
CA MET A 122 3.01 8.23 -2.49
C MET A 122 4.51 8.44 -2.71
N GLY A 123 5.13 9.35 -1.96
CA GLY A 123 6.58 9.53 -1.96
C GLY A 123 7.31 8.27 -1.52
N ALA A 124 6.88 7.66 -0.43
CA ALA A 124 7.46 6.42 0.08
C ALA A 124 7.33 5.24 -0.91
N ILE A 125 6.18 5.12 -1.59
CA ILE A 125 5.98 4.15 -2.68
C ILE A 125 6.97 4.40 -3.82
N GLY A 126 7.17 5.67 -4.22
CA GLY A 126 8.13 6.04 -5.26
C GLY A 126 9.55 5.63 -4.91
N VAL A 127 10.00 5.93 -3.69
CA VAL A 127 11.34 5.54 -3.20
C VAL A 127 11.48 4.01 -3.11
N TYR A 128 10.46 3.31 -2.64
CA TYR A 128 10.45 1.84 -2.63
C TYR A 128 10.63 1.25 -4.04
N ILE A 129 9.90 1.79 -5.03
CA ILE A 129 10.04 1.37 -6.42
C ILE A 129 11.45 1.61 -6.95
N MET A 130 12.05 2.76 -6.64
CA MET A 130 13.42 3.07 -7.10
C MET A 130 14.50 2.23 -6.42
N GLY A 131 14.33 1.95 -5.13
CA GLY A 131 15.36 1.30 -4.32
C GLY A 131 15.27 -0.23 -4.25
N CYS A 132 14.05 -0.78 -4.31
CA CYS A 132 13.80 -2.20 -4.07
C CYS A 132 13.34 -2.97 -5.31
N CYS A 133 13.16 -2.28 -6.45
CA CYS A 133 12.75 -2.94 -7.68
C CYS A 133 13.96 -3.18 -8.59
N GLU A 134 14.04 -4.36 -9.16
CA GLU A 134 15.12 -4.79 -10.05
C GLU A 134 15.17 -4.03 -11.39
N ASN A 135 14.76 -2.78 -11.40
CA ASN A 135 14.84 -1.93 -12.60
C ASN A 135 15.90 -0.83 -12.40
N PRO A 136 17.13 -1.03 -12.87
CA PRO A 136 18.21 -0.07 -12.68
C PRO A 136 18.00 1.29 -13.36
N ARG A 137 16.93 1.42 -14.16
CA ARG A 137 16.57 2.66 -14.85
C ARG A 137 15.19 3.16 -14.42
N ALA A 138 14.71 2.77 -13.23
CA ALA A 138 13.45 3.28 -12.71
C ALA A 138 13.53 4.81 -12.56
N GLN A 139 12.51 5.49 -13.05
CA GLN A 139 12.34 6.95 -12.91
C GLN A 139 10.98 7.18 -12.25
N CYS A 140 10.97 7.99 -11.22
CA CYS A 140 9.74 8.40 -10.56
C CYS A 140 9.49 9.89 -10.81
N TYR A 141 8.28 10.22 -11.21
CA TYR A 141 7.86 11.59 -11.44
C TYR A 141 6.69 11.94 -10.51
N ALA A 142 6.85 13.02 -9.75
CA ALA A 142 5.76 13.62 -9.01
C ALA A 142 5.19 14.77 -9.82
N ILE A 143 3.86 14.77 -10.01
CA ILE A 143 3.15 15.82 -10.73
C ILE A 143 2.12 16.42 -9.78
N GLY A 144 2.22 17.72 -9.52
CA GLY A 144 1.29 18.50 -8.72
C GLY A 144 0.75 19.67 -9.51
N GLU A 145 -0.26 20.32 -8.99
CA GLU A 145 -0.85 21.53 -9.56
C GLU A 145 0.17 22.69 -9.62
N ASP A 146 1.04 22.74 -8.62
CA ASP A 146 2.17 23.66 -8.58
C ASP A 146 3.44 22.99 -8.07
N LYS A 147 4.57 23.69 -8.16
CA LYS A 147 5.88 23.20 -7.74
C LYS A 147 5.95 22.91 -6.22
N ALA A 148 5.26 23.67 -5.40
CA ALA A 148 5.22 23.45 -3.96
C ALA A 148 4.47 22.16 -3.64
N THR A 149 3.31 21.93 -4.27
CA THR A 149 2.51 20.71 -4.13
C THR A 149 3.26 19.47 -4.63
N ALA A 150 4.03 19.59 -5.71
CA ALA A 150 4.84 18.47 -6.23
C ALA A 150 6.04 18.12 -5.34
N ASN A 151 6.56 19.08 -4.56
CA ASN A 151 7.73 18.90 -3.70
C ASN A 151 7.39 18.51 -2.25
N VAL A 152 6.12 18.32 -1.90
CA VAL A 152 5.70 17.82 -0.58
C VAL A 152 5.95 16.32 -0.54
N GLN A 153 7.21 15.94 -0.33
CA GLN A 153 7.62 14.53 -0.18
C GLN A 153 8.65 14.41 0.93
#